data_c46465a762e915f43c7447529b88df67
#
_entry.id   c46465a762e915f43c7447529b88df67
#
_cell.length_a   1.000
_cell.length_b   1.000
_cell.length_c   1.000
_cell.angle_alpha   90.00
_cell.angle_beta   90.00
_cell.angle_gamma   90.00
#
_symmetry.space_group_name_H-M   'P 1'
#
loop_
_entity.id
_entity.type
_entity.pdbx_description
1 polymer ?
#
loop_
_entity_poly.entity_id
_entity_poly.type
_entity_poly.pdbx_seq_one_letter_code
_entity_poly.pdbx_strand_id
1 'polypeptide(L)'
;KINTKGITLGMDKKISKNRLYGYALRFGNDDVDVGTSGTNLDTESFSLSVYGTFPHDDEKFTEGILGISTLKTDHLRKGGGSTRTGERDGAQIFGSLNYLTTYKKEDFNITPNLRIDLSYTELSKYREKGPAALVYKAQTIETGMISAGFTISDILDYNSFTFKPNGGLELGVDFSPSSDATYRYLSETTEYTKSIEQDSKNIRANIGFD
;
A
#
# COMPACT_ATOMS: atom_id res chain seq x y z
N LYS A 1 -5.58 -12.78 -9.79
CA LYS A 1 -4.13 -12.74 -9.51
C LYS A 1 -3.69 -11.28 -9.48
N ILE A 2 -2.80 -10.93 -8.56
CA ILE A 2 -2.20 -9.58 -8.48
C ILE A 2 -0.70 -9.73 -8.66
N ASN A 3 -0.11 -8.88 -9.51
CA ASN A 3 1.31 -8.83 -9.75
C ASN A 3 1.76 -7.36 -9.68
N THR A 4 2.51 -7.01 -8.63
CA THR A 4 3.01 -5.66 -8.37
C THR A 4 4.49 -5.58 -8.71
N LYS A 5 4.88 -4.54 -9.45
CA LYS A 5 6.27 -4.20 -9.77
C LYS A 5 6.51 -2.73 -9.46
N GLY A 6 7.74 -2.38 -9.11
CA GLY A 6 8.05 -0.98 -8.91
C GLY A 6 9.50 -0.71 -8.57
N ILE A 7 9.86 0.54 -8.74
CA ILE A 7 11.16 1.10 -8.37
C ILE A 7 10.93 2.26 -7.41
N THR A 8 11.69 2.30 -6.34
CA THR A 8 11.70 3.42 -5.39
C THR A 8 13.11 4.00 -5.32
N LEU A 9 13.20 5.30 -5.48
CA LEU A 9 14.44 6.07 -5.33
C LEU A 9 14.24 7.05 -4.18
N GLY A 10 15.13 7.05 -3.21
CA GLY A 10 15.04 7.92 -2.05
C GLY A 10 16.39 8.52 -1.68
N MET A 11 16.31 9.63 -0.97
CA MET A 11 17.45 10.28 -0.32
C MET A 11 17.05 10.60 1.10
N ASP A 12 17.96 10.32 2.04
CA ASP A 12 17.77 10.66 3.43
C ASP A 12 19.00 11.32 4.04
N LYS A 13 18.78 12.00 5.15
CA LYS A 13 19.82 12.63 5.95
C LYS A 13 19.67 12.24 7.39
N LYS A 14 20.70 11.63 7.94
CA LYS A 14 20.82 11.38 9.35
C LYS A 14 21.19 12.66 10.09
N ILE A 15 20.32 13.12 10.99
CA ILE A 15 20.51 14.37 11.75
C ILE A 15 21.16 14.07 13.11
N SER A 16 20.85 12.92 13.70
CA SER A 16 21.47 12.43 14.94
C SER A 16 21.50 10.90 14.95
N LYS A 17 21.97 10.27 16.03
CA LYS A 17 22.12 8.82 16.16
C LYS A 17 20.86 8.05 15.73
N ASN A 18 19.65 8.55 16.09
CA ASN A 18 18.38 7.86 15.84
C ASN A 18 17.35 8.74 15.10
N ARG A 19 17.77 9.89 14.52
CA ARG A 19 16.88 10.80 13.80
C ARG A 19 17.29 10.89 12.34
N LEU A 20 16.39 10.52 11.47
CA LEU A 20 16.57 10.51 10.03
C LEU A 20 15.34 11.16 9.39
N TYR A 21 15.55 11.92 8.32
CA TYR A 21 14.49 12.42 7.45
C TYR A 21 14.88 12.18 6.00
N GLY A 22 13.90 11.87 5.19
CA GLY A 22 14.11 11.62 3.79
C GLY A 22 12.87 11.88 2.95
N TYR A 23 13.08 11.78 1.65
CA TYR A 23 12.03 11.78 0.65
C TYR A 23 12.28 10.67 -0.35
N ALA A 24 11.21 10.18 -0.96
CA ALA A 24 11.28 9.13 -1.96
C ALA A 24 10.31 9.37 -3.11
N LEU A 25 10.72 8.95 -4.29
CA LEU A 25 9.92 8.83 -5.50
C LEU A 25 9.72 7.35 -5.77
N ARG A 26 8.49 6.96 -6.09
CA ARG A 26 8.16 5.59 -6.49
C ARG A 26 7.41 5.59 -7.80
N PHE A 27 7.81 4.72 -8.69
CA PHE A 27 7.09 4.30 -9.88
C PHE A 27 6.61 2.88 -9.66
N GLY A 28 5.34 2.64 -9.83
CA GLY A 28 4.71 1.31 -9.64
C GLY A 28 3.84 0.93 -10.81
N ASN A 29 3.68 -0.37 -11.00
CA ASN A 29 2.72 -0.96 -11.91
C ASN A 29 2.09 -2.17 -11.22
N ASP A 30 0.76 -2.18 -11.17
CA ASP A 30 -0.06 -3.22 -10.56
C ASP A 30 -0.95 -3.83 -11.64
N ASP A 31 -0.71 -5.10 -11.97
CA ASP A 31 -1.48 -5.89 -12.92
C ASP A 31 -2.40 -6.85 -12.15
N VAL A 32 -3.71 -6.68 -12.31
CA VAL A 32 -4.74 -7.41 -11.56
C VAL A 32 -5.66 -8.19 -12.50
N ASP A 33 -5.50 -9.51 -12.54
CA ASP A 33 -6.46 -10.40 -13.18
C ASP A 33 -7.71 -10.59 -12.33
N VAL A 34 -8.88 -10.24 -12.86
CA VAL A 34 -10.16 -10.36 -12.17
C VAL A 34 -10.90 -11.60 -12.67
N GLY A 35 -11.06 -12.61 -11.82
CA GLY A 35 -11.69 -13.87 -12.17
C GLY A 35 -10.89 -14.66 -13.20
N THR A 36 -11.58 -15.45 -14.03
CA THR A 36 -11.00 -16.34 -15.05
C THR A 36 -11.38 -15.93 -16.49
N SER A 37 -12.18 -14.89 -16.66
CA SER A 37 -12.70 -14.44 -17.96
C SER A 37 -11.69 -13.64 -18.78
N GLY A 38 -10.53 -13.31 -18.22
CA GLY A 38 -9.52 -12.42 -18.81
C GLY A 38 -9.88 -10.93 -18.67
N THR A 39 -10.69 -10.59 -17.68
CA THR A 39 -10.86 -9.20 -17.21
C THR A 39 -9.60 -8.79 -16.45
N ASN A 40 -9.06 -7.62 -16.76
CA ASN A 40 -7.78 -7.16 -16.24
C ASN A 40 -7.84 -5.66 -15.89
N LEU A 41 -7.10 -5.29 -14.86
CA LEU A 41 -6.83 -3.91 -14.47
C LEU A 41 -5.31 -3.74 -14.43
N ASP A 42 -4.79 -2.80 -15.19
CA ASP A 42 -3.38 -2.42 -15.20
C ASP A 42 -3.25 -1.00 -14.68
N THR A 43 -2.61 -0.81 -13.53
CA THR A 43 -2.50 0.48 -12.85
C THR A 43 -1.06 0.93 -12.79
N GLU A 44 -0.75 2.03 -13.44
CA GLU A 44 0.50 2.76 -13.27
C GLU A 44 0.36 3.78 -12.15
N SER A 45 1.36 3.88 -11.30
CA SER A 45 1.40 4.84 -10.19
C SER A 45 2.72 5.62 -10.14
N PHE A 46 2.61 6.89 -9.81
CA PHE A 46 3.75 7.73 -9.45
C PHE A 46 3.49 8.36 -8.09
N SER A 47 4.41 8.17 -7.14
CA SER A 47 4.28 8.67 -5.77
C SER A 47 5.48 9.51 -5.36
N LEU A 48 5.18 10.55 -4.60
CA LEU A 48 6.17 11.34 -3.85
C LEU A 48 5.86 11.20 -2.38
N SER A 49 6.86 10.89 -1.56
CA SER A 49 6.69 10.77 -0.11
C SER A 49 7.84 11.42 0.67
N VAL A 50 7.52 11.85 1.88
CA VAL A 50 8.47 12.23 2.91
C VAL A 50 8.37 11.25 4.05
N TYR A 51 9.50 10.93 4.69
CA TYR A 51 9.54 9.99 5.78
C TYR A 51 10.57 10.40 6.83
N GLY A 52 10.44 9.85 8.01
CA GLY A 52 11.39 10.12 9.07
C GLY A 52 11.25 9.24 10.27
N THR A 53 12.30 9.26 11.11
CA THR A 53 12.36 8.59 12.40
C THR A 53 12.44 9.63 13.52
N PHE A 54 11.56 9.53 14.49
CA PHE A 54 11.43 10.43 15.63
C PHE A 54 11.72 9.67 16.92
N PRO A 55 12.96 9.79 17.47
CA PRO A 55 13.32 9.14 18.72
C PRO A 55 12.60 9.82 19.91
N HIS A 56 12.11 9.00 20.83
CA HIS A 56 11.55 9.44 22.11
C HIS A 56 12.57 9.25 23.24
N ASP A 57 13.31 8.12 23.17
CA ASP A 57 14.46 7.82 24.00
C ASP A 57 15.44 6.91 23.22
N ASP A 58 16.40 6.29 23.90
CA ASP A 58 17.40 5.42 23.26
C ASP A 58 16.82 4.09 22.71
N GLU A 59 15.63 3.71 23.14
CA GLU A 59 15.01 2.42 22.84
C GLU A 59 13.65 2.57 22.13
N LYS A 60 13.05 3.78 22.14
CA LYS A 60 11.72 4.03 21.60
C LYS A 60 11.76 5.09 20.53
N PHE A 61 11.08 4.83 19.44
CA PHE A 61 10.97 5.76 18.32
C PHE A 61 9.68 5.56 17.53
N THR A 62 9.30 6.59 16.81
CA THR A 62 8.22 6.54 15.83
C THR A 62 8.81 6.73 14.45
N GLU A 63 8.43 5.88 13.52
CA GLU A 63 8.65 6.06 12.10
C GLU A 63 7.38 6.61 11.47
N GLY A 64 7.54 7.55 10.55
CA GLY A 64 6.40 8.12 9.83
C GLY A 64 6.71 8.27 8.36
N ILE A 65 5.69 8.08 7.55
CA ILE A 65 5.69 8.40 6.11
C ILE A 65 4.40 9.11 5.77
N LEU A 66 4.50 10.12 4.92
CA LEU A 66 3.36 10.79 4.29
C LEU A 66 3.66 10.97 2.81
N GLY A 67 2.70 10.66 1.95
CA GLY A 67 2.90 10.75 0.52
C GLY A 67 1.62 11.06 -0.24
N ILE A 68 1.85 11.44 -1.50
CA ILE A 68 0.81 11.63 -2.51
C ILE A 68 1.15 10.76 -3.72
N SER A 69 0.13 10.35 -4.44
CA SER A 69 0.29 9.52 -5.64
C SER A 69 -0.71 9.93 -6.73
N THR A 70 -0.29 9.81 -7.96
CA THR A 70 -1.19 9.77 -9.12
C THR A 70 -1.33 8.34 -9.61
N LEU A 71 -2.52 7.99 -10.06
CA LEU A 71 -2.88 6.66 -10.53
C LEU A 71 -3.44 6.77 -11.94
N LYS A 72 -3.05 5.88 -12.81
CA LYS A 72 -3.66 5.70 -14.13
C LYS A 72 -3.95 4.22 -14.33
N THR A 73 -5.23 3.87 -14.48
CA THR A 73 -5.68 2.48 -14.60
C THR A 73 -6.31 2.23 -15.94
N ASP A 74 -5.76 1.28 -16.67
CA ASP A 74 -6.35 0.71 -17.87
C ASP A 74 -7.25 -0.47 -17.49
N HIS A 75 -8.49 -0.42 -17.93
CA HIS A 75 -9.50 -1.43 -17.68
C HIS A 75 -9.76 -2.25 -18.93
N LEU A 76 -9.64 -3.56 -18.82
CA LEU A 76 -10.07 -4.53 -19.82
C LEU A 76 -11.15 -5.41 -19.21
N ARG A 77 -12.40 -5.27 -19.63
CA ARG A 77 -13.51 -6.12 -19.15
C ARG A 77 -13.98 -7.05 -20.26
N LYS A 78 -13.90 -8.36 -20.03
CA LYS A 78 -14.38 -9.39 -20.94
C LYS A 78 -15.65 -10.05 -20.39
N GLY A 79 -16.60 -10.32 -21.27
CA GLY A 79 -17.84 -11.02 -20.92
C GLY A 79 -18.83 -11.05 -22.09
N GLY A 80 -19.63 -12.13 -22.19
CA GLY A 80 -20.63 -12.29 -23.24
C GLY A 80 -20.04 -12.28 -24.66
N GLY A 81 -18.82 -12.80 -24.86
CA GLY A 81 -18.14 -12.81 -26.16
C GLY A 81 -17.62 -11.43 -26.62
N SER A 82 -17.66 -10.40 -25.77
CA SER A 82 -17.29 -9.04 -26.11
C SER A 82 -16.22 -8.50 -25.16
N THR A 83 -15.42 -7.56 -25.68
CA THR A 83 -14.38 -6.86 -24.92
C THR A 83 -14.76 -5.39 -24.76
N ARG A 84 -14.55 -4.82 -23.59
CA ARG A 84 -14.70 -3.40 -23.27
C ARG A 84 -13.41 -2.91 -22.68
N THR A 85 -13.04 -1.69 -23.02
CA THR A 85 -11.84 -1.03 -22.52
C THR A 85 -12.21 0.32 -21.93
N GLY A 86 -11.42 0.80 -20.99
CA GLY A 86 -11.58 2.13 -20.42
C GLY A 86 -10.32 2.55 -19.71
N GLU A 87 -10.13 3.83 -19.51
CA GLU A 87 -9.04 4.43 -18.75
C GLU A 87 -9.63 5.22 -17.60
N ARG A 88 -9.00 5.15 -16.43
CA ARG A 88 -9.42 5.84 -15.22
C ARG A 88 -8.23 6.44 -14.52
N ASP A 89 -8.26 7.74 -14.30
CA ASP A 89 -7.28 8.46 -13.51
C ASP A 89 -7.69 8.49 -12.03
N GLY A 90 -6.69 8.61 -11.16
CA GLY A 90 -6.89 8.77 -9.73
C GLY A 90 -5.78 9.56 -9.08
N ALA A 91 -6.07 10.03 -7.88
CA ALA A 91 -5.10 10.65 -6.98
C ALA A 91 -5.27 10.07 -5.58
N GLN A 92 -4.17 9.93 -4.87
CA GLN A 92 -4.14 9.37 -3.52
C GLN A 92 -3.27 10.21 -2.60
N ILE A 93 -3.72 10.38 -1.37
CA ILE A 93 -2.87 10.74 -0.23
C ILE A 93 -2.79 9.53 0.70
N PHE A 94 -1.61 9.25 1.20
CA PHE A 94 -1.39 8.12 2.11
C PHE A 94 -0.40 8.47 3.21
N GLY A 95 -0.50 7.77 4.33
CA GLY A 95 0.42 7.91 5.44
C GLY A 95 0.46 6.69 6.32
N SER A 96 1.58 6.52 7.02
CA SER A 96 1.79 5.48 8.01
C SER A 96 2.55 6.04 9.20
N LEU A 97 2.17 5.60 10.38
CA LEU A 97 2.91 5.80 11.63
C LEU A 97 3.16 4.45 12.27
N ASN A 98 4.40 4.20 12.64
CA ASN A 98 4.85 2.96 13.27
C ASN A 98 5.61 3.31 14.56
N TYR A 99 5.07 2.93 15.71
CA TYR A 99 5.73 3.08 17.00
C TYR A 99 6.47 1.80 17.36
N LEU A 100 7.74 1.94 17.71
CA LEU A 100 8.63 0.82 17.98
C LEU A 100 9.32 1.01 19.35
N THR A 101 9.53 -0.11 20.05
CA THR A 101 10.31 -0.14 21.27
C THR A 101 11.30 -1.31 21.19
N THR A 102 12.59 -1.07 21.38
CA THR A 102 13.59 -2.12 21.33
C THR A 102 14.00 -2.57 22.75
N TYR A 103 13.77 -3.84 23.04
CA TYR A 103 14.24 -4.49 24.26
C TYR A 103 15.50 -5.29 23.95
N LYS A 104 16.62 -4.89 24.55
CA LYS A 104 17.90 -5.58 24.42
C LYS A 104 17.98 -6.73 25.41
N LYS A 105 18.30 -7.91 24.92
CA LYS A 105 18.65 -9.10 25.70
C LYS A 105 20.13 -9.42 25.48
N GLU A 106 20.68 -10.37 26.26
CA GLU A 106 22.09 -10.75 26.14
C GLU A 106 22.43 -11.26 24.74
N ASP A 107 21.56 -12.11 24.17
CA ASP A 107 21.79 -12.80 22.89
C ASP A 107 21.01 -12.23 21.71
N PHE A 108 20.00 -11.38 21.93
CA PHE A 108 19.15 -10.85 20.85
C PHE A 108 18.38 -9.61 21.26
N ASN A 109 17.84 -8.91 20.28
CA ASN A 109 16.92 -7.80 20.51
C ASN A 109 15.50 -8.19 20.08
N ILE A 110 14.51 -7.75 20.84
CA ILE A 110 13.08 -7.82 20.45
C ILE A 110 12.59 -6.41 20.28
N THR A 111 11.99 -6.13 19.13
CA THR A 111 11.40 -4.83 18.81
C THR A 111 9.91 -5.01 18.48
N PRO A 112 9.02 -4.97 19.50
CA PRO A 112 7.58 -4.86 19.22
C PRO A 112 7.25 -3.54 18.54
N ASN A 113 6.20 -3.57 17.72
CA ASN A 113 5.71 -2.42 17.01
C ASN A 113 4.19 -2.35 17.00
N LEU A 114 3.69 -1.13 16.88
CA LEU A 114 2.29 -0.81 16.61
C LEU A 114 2.25 0.17 15.44
N ARG A 115 1.52 -0.18 14.38
CA ARG A 115 1.44 0.62 13.16
C ARG A 115 0.00 0.94 12.79
N ILE A 116 -0.20 2.14 12.26
CA ILE A 116 -1.43 2.55 11.59
C ILE A 116 -1.08 3.03 10.18
N ASP A 117 -1.82 2.52 9.20
CA ASP A 117 -1.74 2.91 7.80
C ASP A 117 -3.08 3.51 7.37
N LEU A 118 -3.05 4.65 6.71
CA LEU A 118 -4.24 5.35 6.22
C LEU A 118 -4.04 5.78 4.78
N SER A 119 -5.08 5.69 3.96
CA SER A 119 -5.08 6.35 2.66
C SER A 119 -6.47 6.85 2.27
N TYR A 120 -6.46 7.88 1.41
CA TYR A 120 -7.63 8.46 0.78
C TYR A 120 -7.35 8.55 -0.72
N THR A 121 -8.17 7.88 -1.52
CA THR A 121 -8.02 7.81 -2.98
C THR A 121 -9.27 8.32 -3.66
N GLU A 122 -9.10 9.28 -4.56
CA GLU A 122 -10.14 9.73 -5.47
C GLU A 122 -9.90 9.15 -6.86
N LEU A 123 -10.89 8.43 -7.38
CA LEU A 123 -10.91 7.92 -8.73
C LEU A 123 -11.88 8.72 -9.59
N SER A 124 -11.42 9.19 -10.74
CA SER A 124 -12.20 9.97 -11.68
C SER A 124 -13.37 9.15 -12.27
N LYS A 125 -14.41 9.83 -12.76
CA LYS A 125 -15.39 9.19 -13.63
C LYS A 125 -14.72 8.68 -14.90
N TYR A 126 -15.19 7.55 -15.42
CA TYR A 126 -14.71 7.06 -16.70
C TYR A 126 -15.82 6.37 -17.49
N ARG A 127 -15.57 6.16 -18.78
CA ARG A 127 -16.48 5.51 -19.70
C ARG A 127 -15.73 4.39 -20.43
N GLU A 128 -16.36 3.22 -20.46
CA GLU A 128 -15.91 2.13 -21.31
C GLU A 128 -16.18 2.39 -22.78
N LYS A 129 -15.39 1.78 -23.65
CA LYS A 129 -15.59 1.65 -25.09
C LYS A 129 -15.94 0.20 -25.40
N GLY A 130 -16.90 -0.03 -26.29
CA GLY A 130 -17.32 -1.36 -26.75
C GLY A 130 -18.81 -1.62 -26.51
N PRO A 131 -19.31 -2.83 -26.89
CA PRO A 131 -20.69 -3.23 -26.73
C PRO A 131 -21.11 -3.30 -25.25
N ALA A 132 -22.30 -2.80 -24.91
CA ALA A 132 -22.81 -2.73 -23.54
C ALA A 132 -21.81 -2.05 -22.58
N ALA A 133 -21.22 -0.94 -23.05
CA ALA A 133 -20.27 -0.14 -22.28
C ALA A 133 -20.93 0.48 -21.06
N LEU A 134 -20.17 0.56 -19.98
CA LEU A 134 -20.57 1.19 -18.72
C LEU A 134 -19.96 2.60 -18.60
N VAL A 135 -20.67 3.46 -17.90
CA VAL A 135 -20.20 4.77 -17.44
C VAL A 135 -20.14 4.73 -15.93
N TYR A 136 -18.98 4.92 -15.38
CA TYR A 136 -18.73 4.96 -13.93
C TYR A 136 -18.64 6.40 -13.45
N LYS A 137 -19.22 6.66 -12.30
CA LYS A 137 -19.03 7.93 -11.59
C LYS A 137 -17.65 8.00 -10.93
N ALA A 138 -17.28 9.18 -10.48
CA ALA A 138 -16.17 9.33 -9.56
C ALA A 138 -16.42 8.48 -8.28
N GLN A 139 -15.37 7.99 -7.70
CA GLN A 139 -15.44 7.11 -6.53
C GLN A 139 -14.34 7.50 -5.55
N THR A 140 -14.69 7.53 -4.27
CA THR A 140 -13.74 7.69 -3.18
C THR A 140 -13.51 6.35 -2.51
N ILE A 141 -12.24 6.06 -2.21
CA ILE A 141 -11.82 4.86 -1.48
C ILE A 141 -10.97 5.32 -0.30
N GLU A 142 -11.45 5.05 0.90
CA GLU A 142 -10.72 5.28 2.14
C GLU A 142 -10.20 3.94 2.64
N THR A 143 -8.94 3.88 3.07
CA THR A 143 -8.39 2.67 3.69
C THR A 143 -7.78 2.99 5.04
N GLY A 144 -7.95 2.08 5.97
CA GLY A 144 -7.38 2.18 7.30
C GLY A 144 -7.01 0.80 7.82
N MET A 145 -5.77 0.62 8.25
CA MET A 145 -5.29 -0.62 8.86
C MET A 145 -4.54 -0.31 10.15
N ILE A 146 -4.80 -1.08 11.18
CA ILE A 146 -3.99 -1.12 12.40
C ILE A 146 -3.28 -2.46 12.47
N SER A 147 -1.98 -2.43 12.76
CA SER A 147 -1.15 -3.63 12.82
C SER A 147 -0.29 -3.62 14.07
N ALA A 148 -0.10 -4.79 14.65
CA ALA A 148 0.82 -5.01 15.77
C ALA A 148 1.72 -6.21 15.48
N GLY A 149 2.97 -6.11 15.87
CA GLY A 149 3.95 -7.15 15.59
C GLY A 149 5.21 -7.04 16.43
N PHE A 150 6.20 -7.82 16.04
CA PHE A 150 7.53 -7.74 16.61
C PHE A 150 8.58 -8.18 15.59
N THR A 151 9.80 -7.68 15.77
CA THR A 151 10.99 -8.15 15.07
C THR A 151 11.98 -8.66 16.11
N ILE A 152 12.60 -9.81 15.84
CA ILE A 152 13.75 -10.34 16.59
C ILE A 152 14.96 -10.13 15.72
N SER A 153 16.03 -9.58 16.27
CA SER A 153 17.30 -9.36 15.59
C SER A 153 18.47 -9.67 16.51
N ASP A 154 19.59 -10.07 15.93
CA ASP A 154 20.84 -10.31 16.62
C ASP A 154 22.00 -9.65 15.89
N ILE A 155 23.14 -9.55 16.54
CA ILE A 155 24.40 -9.05 15.96
C ILE A 155 25.47 -10.08 16.27
N LEU A 156 25.86 -10.81 15.26
CA LEU A 156 26.90 -11.84 15.35
C LEU A 156 28.19 -11.28 14.74
N ASP A 157 29.13 -10.98 15.60
CA ASP A 157 30.44 -10.45 15.20
C ASP A 157 31.43 -11.57 14.96
N TYR A 158 31.93 -11.65 13.73
CA TYR A 158 33.04 -12.51 13.32
C TYR A 158 34.26 -11.64 12.99
N ASN A 159 35.45 -12.21 13.08
CA ASN A 159 36.71 -11.48 12.91
C ASN A 159 36.80 -10.65 11.60
N SER A 160 36.07 -11.03 10.57
CA SER A 160 36.14 -10.43 9.23
C SER A 160 34.83 -9.78 8.76
N PHE A 161 33.69 -10.02 9.42
CA PHE A 161 32.40 -9.45 9.08
C PHE A 161 31.44 -9.51 10.27
N THR A 162 30.46 -8.62 10.25
CA THR A 162 29.32 -8.61 11.18
C THR A 162 28.09 -9.15 10.44
N PHE A 163 27.40 -10.12 11.00
CA PHE A 163 26.15 -10.67 10.47
C PHE A 163 24.99 -10.27 11.37
N LYS A 164 23.94 -9.70 10.79
CA LYS A 164 22.77 -9.21 11.53
C LYS A 164 21.49 -9.90 11.04
N PRO A 165 21.22 -11.12 11.52
CA PRO A 165 19.98 -11.81 11.19
C PRO A 165 18.79 -11.08 11.83
N ASN A 166 17.68 -11.04 11.11
CA ASN A 166 16.42 -10.53 11.64
C ASN A 166 15.23 -11.34 11.12
N GLY A 167 14.18 -11.39 11.91
CA GLY A 167 12.92 -12.00 11.53
C GLY A 167 11.77 -11.37 12.30
N GLY A 168 10.63 -11.20 11.64
CA GLY A 168 9.49 -10.54 12.25
C GLY A 168 8.14 -11.12 11.82
N LEU A 169 7.16 -10.89 12.67
CA LEU A 169 5.76 -11.21 12.43
C LEU A 169 4.91 -10.01 12.80
N GLU A 170 3.96 -9.66 11.93
CA GLU A 170 3.01 -8.59 12.14
C GLU A 170 1.61 -9.05 11.72
N LEU A 171 0.63 -8.75 12.54
CA LEU A 171 -0.79 -9.01 12.30
C LEU A 171 -1.51 -7.67 12.15
N GLY A 172 -2.32 -7.53 11.10
CA GLY A 172 -3.09 -6.33 10.81
C GLY A 172 -4.57 -6.61 10.69
N VAL A 173 -5.37 -5.63 11.10
CA VAL A 173 -6.82 -5.61 10.94
C VAL A 173 -7.21 -4.36 10.18
N ASP A 174 -7.95 -4.57 9.11
CA ASP A 174 -8.54 -3.52 8.30
C ASP A 174 -9.79 -2.95 9.00
N PHE A 175 -9.92 -1.63 9.04
CA PHE A 175 -11.10 -0.92 9.52
C PHE A 175 -11.63 0.09 8.48
N SER A 176 -11.30 -0.16 7.21
CA SER A 176 -11.72 0.68 6.08
C SER A 176 -13.24 0.70 5.94
N PRO A 177 -13.85 1.85 5.67
CA PRO A 177 -15.26 1.89 5.32
C PRO A 177 -15.50 1.26 3.94
N SER A 178 -16.72 0.80 3.69
CA SER A 178 -17.11 0.35 2.37
C SER A 178 -17.03 1.51 1.36
N SER A 179 -16.71 1.17 0.12
CA SER A 179 -16.67 2.13 -0.99
C SER A 179 -17.73 1.81 -2.02
N ASP A 180 -18.48 2.84 -2.46
CA ASP A 180 -19.58 2.69 -3.42
C ASP A 180 -19.11 2.93 -4.85
N ALA A 181 -19.27 1.92 -5.70
CA ALA A 181 -19.08 2.03 -7.14
C ALA A 181 -20.43 2.24 -7.83
N THR A 182 -20.69 3.45 -8.32
CA THR A 182 -21.92 3.79 -9.06
C THR A 182 -21.65 3.79 -10.55
N TYR A 183 -22.47 3.07 -11.29
CA TYR A 183 -22.36 2.95 -12.73
C TYR A 183 -23.72 2.87 -13.41
N ARG A 184 -23.77 3.07 -14.72
CA ARG A 184 -24.92 2.84 -15.58
C ARG A 184 -24.51 2.31 -16.94
N TYR A 185 -25.39 1.66 -17.65
CA TYR A 185 -25.16 1.36 -19.06
C TYR A 185 -25.18 2.67 -19.88
N LEU A 186 -24.34 2.72 -20.90
CA LEU A 186 -24.27 3.91 -21.77
C LEU A 186 -25.61 4.22 -22.46
N SER A 187 -26.38 3.17 -22.79
CA SER A 187 -27.70 3.25 -23.41
C SER A 187 -28.85 3.56 -22.47
N GLU A 188 -28.59 3.64 -21.16
CA GLU A 188 -29.60 3.76 -20.12
C GLU A 188 -29.36 4.96 -19.21
N THR A 189 -30.41 5.42 -18.56
CA THR A 189 -30.33 6.47 -17.52
C THR A 189 -30.35 5.90 -16.10
N THR A 190 -30.75 4.63 -15.93
CA THR A 190 -30.81 3.97 -14.62
C THR A 190 -29.41 3.76 -14.07
N GLU A 191 -29.20 4.18 -12.84
CA GLU A 191 -27.94 4.02 -12.11
C GLU A 191 -28.01 2.81 -11.19
N TYR A 192 -26.88 2.11 -11.10
CA TYR A 192 -26.68 0.96 -10.23
C TYR A 192 -25.53 1.29 -9.29
N THR A 193 -25.69 1.02 -8.02
CA THR A 193 -24.62 1.20 -7.02
C THR A 193 -24.28 -0.15 -6.41
N LYS A 194 -23.00 -0.46 -6.36
CA LYS A 194 -22.46 -1.64 -5.67
C LYS A 194 -21.53 -1.17 -4.58
N SER A 195 -21.86 -1.50 -3.34
CA SER A 195 -20.95 -1.32 -2.21
C SER A 195 -19.88 -2.40 -2.23
N ILE A 196 -18.64 -1.98 -2.06
CA ILE A 196 -17.45 -2.83 -2.01
C ILE A 196 -16.94 -2.77 -0.59
N GLU A 197 -17.11 -3.86 0.14
CA GLU A 197 -16.56 -4.01 1.49
C GLU A 197 -15.06 -4.30 1.41
N GLN A 198 -14.32 -3.69 2.33
CA GLN A 198 -12.89 -3.87 2.48
C GLN A 198 -12.66 -4.53 3.86
N ASP A 199 -12.97 -5.80 3.98
CA ASP A 199 -12.72 -6.56 5.22
C ASP A 199 -11.55 -7.50 4.98
N SER A 200 -10.39 -7.14 5.52
CA SER A 200 -9.20 -7.96 5.39
C SER A 200 -8.44 -8.10 6.71
N LYS A 201 -7.90 -9.30 6.90
CA LYS A 201 -6.88 -9.59 7.91
C LYS A 201 -5.56 -9.75 7.19
N ASN A 202 -4.52 -9.09 7.67
CA ASN A 202 -3.20 -9.14 7.08
C ASN A 202 -2.26 -9.87 8.03
N ILE A 203 -1.45 -10.77 7.47
CA ILE A 203 -0.33 -11.40 8.18
C ILE A 203 0.90 -11.12 7.35
N ARG A 204 1.89 -10.46 7.95
CA ARG A 204 3.18 -10.20 7.35
C ARG A 204 4.26 -10.92 8.13
N ALA A 205 5.05 -11.72 7.44
CA ALA A 205 6.26 -12.32 7.98
C ALA A 205 7.45 -11.89 7.13
N ASN A 206 8.56 -11.61 7.76
CA ASN A 206 9.82 -11.27 7.11
C ASN A 206 10.98 -12.02 7.73
N ILE A 207 11.97 -12.34 6.92
CA ILE A 207 13.27 -12.85 7.32
C ILE A 207 14.30 -12.08 6.50
N GLY A 208 15.34 -11.61 7.13
CA GLY A 208 16.41 -10.87 6.49
C GLY A 208 17.74 -10.99 7.23
N PHE A 209 18.75 -10.41 6.62
CA PHE A 209 20.09 -10.26 7.22
C PHE A 209 20.79 -9.06 6.58
N ASP A 210 21.67 -8.42 7.34
CA ASP A 210 22.55 -7.31 6.95
C ASP A 210 24.02 -7.65 7.23
#